data_ba8575bcb8464ba2c41c905503c6d04f
#
_entry.id   ba8575bcb8464ba2c41c905503c6d04f
#
_cell.length_a   1.000
_cell.length_b   1.000
_cell.length_c   1.000
_cell.angle_alpha   90.00
_cell.angle_beta   90.00
_cell.angle_gamma   90.00
#
_symmetry.space_group_name_H-M   'P 1'
#
loop_
_entity.id
_entity.type
_entity.pdbx_description
1 polymer ?
#
loop_
_entity_poly.entity_id
_entity_poly.type
_entity_poly.pdbx_seq_one_letter_code
_entity_poly.pdbx_strand_id
1 'polypeptide(L)'
;MSSKNFIKFFIYITFCIFVLHFVFSILVDPYNIWHNYKIKNFNHDKPKAFFQAYLNKDFNINYLKPDTVFIGSSTVLLGFNPENLQTNQNNQIYNSGVDSGSPKIAYYILKNHLEKPNNVSRVLLGLDFYFFNNDLEDKKHFKTNIEIYKNKIVLLYSRSHLYDSLYTIYHNLNNSENLLVINNYGYLDSKGVEEM
;
A
#
# COMPACT_ATOMS: atom_id res chain seq x y z
N MET A 1 -34.94 -32.98 5.18
CA MET A 1 -33.84 -32.75 4.21
C MET A 1 -32.85 -33.92 4.37
N SER A 2 -32.48 -34.60 3.32
CA SER A 2 -31.51 -35.70 3.41
C SER A 2 -30.15 -35.16 3.84
N SER A 3 -29.37 -35.88 4.66
CA SER A 3 -28.02 -35.48 5.10
C SER A 3 -27.12 -35.07 3.93
N LYS A 4 -27.24 -35.75 2.80
CA LYS A 4 -26.48 -35.39 1.57
C LYS A 4 -26.88 -34.02 1.01
N ASN A 5 -28.15 -33.65 1.05
CA ASN A 5 -28.63 -32.35 0.58
C ASN A 5 -28.24 -31.23 1.55
N PHE A 6 -28.22 -31.50 2.84
CA PHE A 6 -27.71 -30.55 3.83
C PHE A 6 -26.23 -30.23 3.62
N ILE A 7 -25.40 -31.26 3.42
CA ILE A 7 -23.97 -31.06 3.16
C ILE A 7 -23.74 -30.24 1.89
N LYS A 8 -24.43 -30.56 0.80
CA LYS A 8 -24.34 -29.79 -0.46
C LYS A 8 -24.73 -28.34 -0.27
N PHE A 9 -25.83 -28.10 0.43
CA PHE A 9 -26.30 -26.75 0.72
C PHE A 9 -25.32 -25.96 1.58
N PHE A 10 -24.75 -26.59 2.60
CA PHE A 10 -23.73 -25.98 3.46
C PHE A 10 -22.46 -25.60 2.66
N ILE A 11 -21.96 -26.52 1.82
CA ILE A 11 -20.81 -26.26 0.95
C ILE A 11 -21.09 -25.07 0.00
N TYR A 12 -22.29 -25.06 -0.60
CA TYR A 12 -22.67 -23.98 -1.50
C TYR A 12 -22.71 -22.62 -0.80
N ILE A 13 -23.35 -22.52 0.37
CA ILE A 13 -23.39 -21.29 1.16
C ILE A 13 -21.97 -20.83 1.53
N THR A 14 -21.15 -21.74 2.04
CA THR A 14 -19.79 -21.44 2.42
C THR A 14 -19.00 -20.89 1.21
N PHE A 15 -19.13 -21.53 0.06
CA PHE A 15 -18.50 -21.04 -1.18
C PHE A 15 -19.00 -19.65 -1.57
N CYS A 16 -20.30 -19.39 -1.51
CA CYS A 16 -20.86 -18.06 -1.80
C CYS A 16 -20.29 -16.99 -0.87
N ILE A 17 -20.18 -17.29 0.44
CA ILE A 17 -19.59 -16.36 1.42
C ILE A 17 -18.13 -16.05 1.07
N PHE A 18 -17.33 -17.06 0.70
CA PHE A 18 -15.95 -16.87 0.26
C PHE A 18 -15.85 -15.98 -0.97
N VAL A 19 -16.69 -16.23 -1.97
CA VAL A 19 -16.71 -15.44 -3.22
C VAL A 19 -17.12 -13.98 -2.91
N LEU A 20 -18.16 -13.78 -2.11
CA LEU A 20 -18.62 -12.44 -1.72
C LEU A 20 -17.53 -11.69 -0.94
N HIS A 21 -16.87 -12.35 0.01
CA HIS A 21 -15.74 -11.75 0.74
C HIS A 21 -14.59 -11.37 -0.20
N PHE A 22 -14.23 -12.24 -1.14
CA PHE A 22 -13.19 -11.98 -2.12
C PHE A 22 -13.50 -10.75 -2.97
N VAL A 23 -14.71 -10.70 -3.54
CA VAL A 23 -15.16 -9.57 -4.37
C VAL A 23 -15.18 -8.28 -3.55
N PHE A 24 -15.75 -8.32 -2.34
CA PHE A 24 -15.78 -7.17 -1.43
C PHE A 24 -14.37 -6.65 -1.12
N SER A 25 -13.45 -7.52 -0.77
CA SER A 25 -12.08 -7.17 -0.42
C SER A 25 -11.32 -6.51 -1.58
N ILE A 26 -11.52 -7.01 -2.80
CA ILE A 26 -10.94 -6.40 -4.00
C ILE A 26 -11.58 -5.04 -4.27
N LEU A 27 -12.90 -4.92 -4.22
CA LEU A 27 -13.60 -3.66 -4.53
C LEU A 27 -13.24 -2.54 -3.57
N VAL A 28 -13.12 -2.84 -2.28
CA VAL A 28 -12.76 -1.82 -1.28
C VAL A 28 -11.29 -1.44 -1.40
N ASP A 29 -10.39 -2.41 -1.55
CA ASP A 29 -8.95 -2.21 -1.70
C ASP A 29 -8.35 -1.22 -0.69
N PRO A 30 -8.38 -1.50 0.63
CA PRO A 30 -8.02 -0.54 1.67
C PRO A 30 -6.55 -0.08 1.60
N TYR A 31 -5.69 -0.84 0.95
CA TYR A 31 -4.26 -0.57 0.83
C TYR A 31 -3.83 -0.03 -0.54
N ASN A 32 -4.79 0.16 -1.46
CA ASN A 32 -4.54 0.60 -2.84
C ASN A 32 -3.51 -0.28 -3.58
N ILE A 33 -3.74 -1.59 -3.57
CA ILE A 33 -2.87 -2.60 -4.20
C ILE A 33 -3.47 -3.23 -5.46
N TRP A 34 -4.78 -3.04 -5.68
CA TRP A 34 -5.52 -3.55 -6.83
C TRP A 34 -5.78 -2.47 -7.88
N HIS A 35 -5.52 -1.19 -7.55
CA HIS A 35 -5.72 -0.03 -8.43
C HIS A 35 -7.15 0.08 -8.99
N ASN A 36 -8.13 -0.23 -8.15
CA ASN A 36 -9.53 -0.19 -8.53
C ASN A 36 -10.04 1.24 -8.73
N TYR A 37 -11.16 1.37 -9.43
CA TYR A 37 -11.86 2.64 -9.57
C TYR A 37 -12.20 3.22 -8.20
N LYS A 38 -11.88 4.50 -8.02
CA LYS A 38 -12.21 5.25 -6.82
C LYS A 38 -13.66 5.71 -6.88
N ILE A 39 -14.49 5.18 -6.01
CA ILE A 39 -15.92 5.49 -5.90
C ILE A 39 -16.11 6.41 -4.70
N LYS A 40 -16.67 7.61 -4.96
CA LYS A 40 -16.97 8.59 -3.89
C LYS A 40 -17.86 7.95 -2.82
N ASN A 41 -17.60 8.27 -1.56
CA ASN A 41 -18.29 7.73 -0.37
C ASN A 41 -18.16 6.22 -0.16
N PHE A 42 -17.30 5.52 -0.91
CA PHE A 42 -17.11 4.09 -0.75
C PHE A 42 -15.63 3.71 -0.54
N ASN A 43 -14.79 3.98 -1.52
CA ASN A 43 -13.39 3.58 -1.51
C ASN A 43 -12.45 4.64 -2.11
N HIS A 44 -12.89 5.89 -2.20
CA HIS A 44 -12.14 6.99 -2.79
C HIS A 44 -10.84 7.24 -2.03
N ASP A 45 -10.95 7.44 -0.72
CA ASP A 45 -9.81 7.65 0.17
C ASP A 45 -9.38 6.33 0.80
N LYS A 46 -8.05 6.14 0.92
CA LYS A 46 -7.42 4.89 1.37
C LYS A 46 -6.59 5.14 2.64
N PRO A 47 -7.21 5.46 3.78
CA PRO A 47 -6.51 5.87 5.00
C PRO A 47 -5.54 4.81 5.51
N LYS A 48 -5.82 3.54 5.23
CA LYS A 48 -4.99 2.42 5.67
C LYS A 48 -3.77 2.15 4.79
N ALA A 49 -3.73 2.72 3.57
CA ALA A 49 -2.57 2.60 2.69
C ALA A 49 -1.30 3.20 3.31
N PHE A 50 -1.42 4.30 4.08
CA PHE A 50 -0.31 4.89 4.81
C PHE A 50 0.26 3.95 5.88
N PHE A 51 -0.59 3.33 6.69
CA PHE A 51 -0.16 2.40 7.74
C PHE A 51 0.45 1.10 7.19
N GLN A 52 0.13 0.78 5.94
CA GLN A 52 0.68 -0.35 5.19
C GLN A 52 1.56 0.13 4.02
N ALA A 53 2.28 1.25 4.22
CA ALA A 53 3.04 1.91 3.18
C ALA A 53 4.03 0.98 2.45
N TYR A 54 4.69 0.08 3.17
CA TYR A 54 5.60 -0.90 2.57
C TYR A 54 4.90 -1.81 1.56
N LEU A 55 3.74 -2.33 1.96
CA LEU A 55 2.94 -3.22 1.13
C LEU A 55 2.41 -2.45 -0.09
N ASN A 56 1.81 -1.29 0.14
CA ASN A 56 1.31 -0.42 -0.90
C ASN A 56 2.41 -0.11 -1.92
N LYS A 57 3.60 0.29 -1.46
CA LYS A 57 4.70 0.69 -2.34
C LYS A 57 5.31 -0.47 -3.10
N ASP A 58 5.49 -1.64 -2.49
CA ASP A 58 5.99 -2.82 -3.21
C ASP A 58 5.05 -3.24 -4.35
N PHE A 59 3.75 -3.20 -4.11
CA PHE A 59 2.77 -3.50 -5.16
C PHE A 59 2.72 -2.43 -6.24
N ASN A 60 2.73 -1.15 -5.86
CA ASN A 60 2.66 -0.04 -6.80
C ASN A 60 3.85 0.05 -7.74
N ILE A 61 5.07 -0.16 -7.25
CA ILE A 61 6.25 -0.19 -8.11
C ILE A 61 6.16 -1.33 -9.13
N ASN A 62 5.73 -2.51 -8.71
CA ASN A 62 5.56 -3.64 -9.62
C ASN A 62 4.47 -3.41 -10.68
N TYR A 63 3.45 -2.63 -10.35
CA TYR A 63 2.35 -2.29 -11.26
C TYR A 63 2.73 -1.15 -12.21
N LEU A 64 3.24 -0.06 -11.67
CA LEU A 64 3.55 1.16 -12.42
C LEU A 64 4.83 1.03 -13.25
N LYS A 65 5.77 0.18 -12.83
CA LYS A 65 7.08 -0.04 -13.46
C LYS A 65 7.81 1.28 -13.75
N PRO A 66 8.00 2.15 -12.74
CA PRO A 66 8.64 3.43 -12.93
C PRO A 66 10.09 3.27 -13.42
N ASP A 67 10.59 4.25 -14.13
CA ASP A 67 11.99 4.30 -14.55
C ASP A 67 12.89 4.92 -13.47
N THR A 68 12.33 5.74 -12.61
CA THR A 68 13.03 6.43 -11.52
C THR A 68 12.30 6.21 -10.20
N VAL A 69 13.02 5.81 -9.17
CA VAL A 69 12.48 5.57 -7.82
C VAL A 69 13.23 6.38 -6.77
N PHE A 70 12.51 7.13 -5.96
CA PHE A 70 13.06 7.73 -4.75
C PHE A 70 12.90 6.76 -3.59
N ILE A 71 13.96 6.49 -2.85
CA ILE A 71 13.97 5.61 -1.67
C ILE A 71 14.51 6.40 -0.49
N GLY A 72 13.89 6.27 0.67
CA GLY A 72 14.33 6.93 1.90
C GLY A 72 13.28 6.86 3.02
N SER A 73 13.42 7.75 3.97
CA SER A 73 12.54 7.85 5.13
C SER A 73 11.33 8.74 4.88
N SER A 74 10.72 9.22 5.98
CA SER A 74 9.66 10.24 5.96
C SER A 74 10.09 11.53 5.26
N THR A 75 11.36 11.90 5.30
CA THR A 75 11.88 13.06 4.58
C THR A 75 11.70 12.91 3.06
N VAL A 76 11.95 11.74 2.52
CA VAL A 76 11.68 11.45 1.11
C VAL A 76 10.18 11.36 0.85
N LEU A 77 9.46 10.66 1.74
CA LEU A 77 8.02 10.46 1.63
C LEU A 77 7.24 11.77 1.51
N LEU A 78 7.63 12.77 2.30
CA LEU A 78 6.97 14.08 2.39
C LEU A 78 7.64 15.17 1.54
N GLY A 79 8.94 15.04 1.28
CA GLY A 79 9.73 16.11 0.65
C GLY A 79 9.76 16.04 -0.88
N PHE A 80 9.50 14.88 -1.48
CA PHE A 80 9.61 14.69 -2.93
C PHE A 80 8.27 14.31 -3.54
N ASN A 81 7.55 15.29 -4.07
CA ASN A 81 6.36 15.03 -4.87
C ASN A 81 6.74 14.75 -6.32
N PRO A 82 6.58 13.50 -6.82
CA PRO A 82 6.90 13.16 -8.21
C PRO A 82 6.10 13.94 -9.24
N GLU A 83 4.88 14.38 -8.92
CA GLU A 83 4.06 15.17 -9.84
C GLU A 83 4.74 16.47 -10.27
N ASN A 84 5.47 17.10 -9.34
CA ASN A 84 6.21 18.33 -9.61
C ASN A 84 7.50 18.10 -10.43
N LEU A 85 7.96 16.85 -10.54
CA LEU A 85 9.23 16.47 -11.16
C LEU A 85 9.03 15.82 -12.53
N GLN A 86 7.82 15.42 -12.86
CA GLN A 86 7.51 14.79 -14.16
C GLN A 86 7.43 15.84 -15.26
N THR A 87 8.55 16.07 -15.92
CA THR A 87 8.64 17.04 -17.02
C THR A 87 8.25 16.46 -18.39
N ASN A 88 8.22 15.14 -18.54
CA ASN A 88 7.88 14.44 -19.78
C ASN A 88 7.03 13.22 -19.53
N GLN A 89 6.09 12.92 -20.41
CA GLN A 89 5.17 11.77 -20.34
C GLN A 89 5.89 10.39 -20.31
N ASN A 90 7.17 10.33 -20.66
CA ASN A 90 7.95 9.10 -20.76
C ASN A 90 8.74 8.76 -19.49
N ASN A 91 8.83 9.66 -18.52
CA ASN A 91 9.58 9.43 -17.28
C ASN A 91 8.61 9.23 -16.13
N GLN A 92 8.37 7.97 -15.76
CA GLN A 92 7.57 7.66 -14.58
C GLN A 92 8.44 7.67 -13.33
N ILE A 93 8.22 8.64 -12.48
CA ILE A 93 8.90 8.78 -11.18
C ILE A 93 7.95 8.27 -10.09
N TYR A 94 8.49 7.49 -9.16
CA TYR A 94 7.74 6.97 -8.01
C TYR A 94 8.47 7.24 -6.70
N ASN A 95 7.74 7.75 -5.71
CA ASN A 95 8.25 7.96 -4.36
C ASN A 95 8.04 6.72 -3.50
N SER A 96 9.13 6.02 -3.19
CA SER A 96 9.17 4.84 -2.32
C SER A 96 9.67 5.15 -0.91
N GLY A 97 9.70 6.40 -0.52
CA GLY A 97 9.98 6.82 0.87
C GLY A 97 8.93 6.25 1.82
N VAL A 98 9.33 5.94 3.04
CA VAL A 98 8.45 5.31 4.04
C VAL A 98 8.66 5.96 5.41
N ASP A 99 7.59 6.08 6.18
CA ASP A 99 7.70 6.60 7.53
C ASP A 99 8.63 5.76 8.39
N SER A 100 9.53 6.41 9.13
CA SER A 100 10.53 5.76 9.97
C SER A 100 11.38 4.73 9.19
N GLY A 101 11.66 5.00 7.91
CA GLY A 101 12.51 4.16 7.09
C GLY A 101 13.93 4.07 7.64
N SER A 102 14.49 2.87 7.71
CA SER A 102 15.88 2.61 8.07
C SER A 102 16.71 2.26 6.84
N PRO A 103 18.06 2.30 6.91
CA PRO A 103 18.92 1.83 5.83
C PRO A 103 18.61 0.41 5.38
N LYS A 104 18.24 -0.45 6.31
CA LYS A 104 17.88 -1.84 6.04
C LYS A 104 16.56 -1.96 5.29
N ILE A 105 15.60 -1.11 5.61
CA ILE A 105 14.35 -0.99 4.88
C ILE A 105 14.61 -0.48 3.45
N ALA A 106 15.41 0.57 3.33
CA ALA A 106 15.81 1.11 2.04
C ALA A 106 16.52 0.05 1.18
N TYR A 107 17.45 -0.69 1.76
CA TYR A 107 18.13 -1.82 1.11
C TYR A 107 17.16 -2.92 0.67
N TYR A 108 16.19 -3.28 1.52
CA TYR A 108 15.19 -4.29 1.20
C TYR A 108 14.31 -3.88 0.01
N ILE A 109 13.84 -2.63 0.00
CA ILE A 109 13.08 -2.07 -1.11
C ILE A 109 13.91 -2.10 -2.38
N LEU A 110 15.14 -1.60 -2.33
CA LEU A 110 16.07 -1.56 -3.44
C LEU A 110 16.32 -2.97 -4.00
N LYS A 111 16.68 -3.93 -3.14
CA LYS A 111 16.94 -5.31 -3.53
C LYS A 111 15.73 -5.95 -4.21
N ASN A 112 14.55 -5.82 -3.64
CA ASN A 112 13.34 -6.39 -4.21
C ASN A 112 12.99 -5.80 -5.58
N HIS A 113 13.36 -4.55 -5.83
CA HIS A 113 13.08 -3.88 -7.09
C HIS A 113 14.15 -4.14 -8.16
N LEU A 114 15.42 -4.27 -7.76
CA LEU A 114 16.50 -4.60 -8.70
C LEU A 114 16.51 -6.07 -9.12
N GLU A 115 16.09 -6.98 -8.25
CA GLU A 115 16.07 -8.42 -8.55
C GLU A 115 14.91 -8.84 -9.47
N LYS A 116 13.91 -8.00 -9.66
CA LYS A 116 12.78 -8.28 -10.56
C LYS A 116 13.00 -7.60 -11.91
N PRO A 117 12.45 -8.13 -13.01
CA PRO A 117 12.50 -7.47 -14.31
C PRO A 117 11.64 -6.20 -14.28
N ASN A 118 12.19 -5.14 -13.77
CA ASN A 118 11.59 -3.81 -13.65
C ASN A 118 12.24 -2.84 -14.63
N ASN A 119 11.52 -1.76 -14.95
CA ASN A 119 12.06 -0.69 -15.80
C ASN A 119 12.92 0.32 -15.02
N VAL A 120 13.16 0.10 -13.74
CA VAL A 120 13.92 1.03 -12.90
C VAL A 120 15.35 1.15 -13.40
N SER A 121 15.69 2.30 -13.95
CA SER A 121 17.01 2.65 -14.44
C SER A 121 17.74 3.62 -13.52
N ARG A 122 17.00 4.35 -12.67
CA ARG A 122 17.54 5.36 -11.76
C ARG A 122 16.96 5.20 -10.37
N VAL A 123 17.82 5.26 -9.36
CA VAL A 123 17.44 5.27 -7.95
C VAL A 123 18.06 6.49 -7.29
N LEU A 124 17.22 7.28 -6.62
CA LEU A 124 17.67 8.37 -5.77
C LEU A 124 17.44 7.96 -4.31
N LEU A 125 18.54 7.86 -3.58
CA LEU A 125 18.53 7.46 -2.17
C LEU A 125 18.64 8.70 -1.29
N GLY A 126 17.59 8.99 -0.53
CA GLY A 126 17.60 10.01 0.52
C GLY A 126 18.20 9.44 1.80
N LEU A 127 19.34 9.98 2.19
CA LEU A 127 20.04 9.59 3.42
C LEU A 127 19.81 10.65 4.48
N ASP A 128 18.99 10.33 5.47
CA ASP A 128 18.80 11.16 6.63
C ASP A 128 19.93 10.99 7.63
N PHE A 129 20.18 12.02 8.42
CA PHE A 129 21.22 11.98 9.45
C PHE A 129 21.07 10.80 10.41
N TYR A 130 19.83 10.48 10.78
CA TYR A 130 19.58 9.37 11.71
C TYR A 130 19.82 7.98 11.09
N PHE A 131 19.96 7.84 9.77
CA PHE A 131 20.35 6.58 9.12
C PHE A 131 21.73 6.08 9.58
N PHE A 132 22.55 6.99 10.10
CA PHE A 132 23.89 6.68 10.62
C PHE A 132 23.87 6.35 12.12
N ASN A 133 22.71 6.32 12.75
CA ASN A 133 22.59 5.90 14.15
C ASN A 133 22.56 4.37 14.25
N ASN A 134 23.54 3.80 14.96
CA ASN A 134 23.64 2.35 15.17
C ASN A 134 22.55 1.77 16.06
N ASP A 135 21.89 2.63 16.87
CA ASP A 135 20.84 2.22 17.80
C ASP A 135 19.45 2.15 17.15
N LEU A 136 19.36 2.37 15.84
CA LEU A 136 18.11 2.23 15.10
C LEU A 136 17.66 0.77 15.09
N GLU A 137 16.73 0.45 15.99
CA GLU A 137 16.03 -0.81 15.95
C GLU A 137 15.11 -0.87 14.70
N ASP A 138 15.39 -1.84 13.84
CA ASP A 138 14.43 -2.16 12.79
C ASP A 138 13.10 -2.58 13.41
N LYS A 139 12.01 -2.02 12.92
CA LYS A 139 10.66 -2.47 13.35
C LYS A 139 10.60 -3.99 13.17
N LYS A 140 10.59 -4.73 14.29
CA LYS A 140 10.63 -6.21 14.35
C LYS A 140 9.62 -6.89 13.40
N HIS A 141 8.56 -6.19 13.06
CA HIS A 141 7.46 -6.70 12.23
C HIS A 141 7.61 -6.40 10.74
N PHE A 142 8.63 -5.63 10.33
CA PHE A 142 8.77 -5.21 8.94
C PHE A 142 8.90 -6.39 7.98
N LYS A 143 9.89 -7.25 8.20
CA LYS A 143 10.16 -8.39 7.34
C LYS A 143 9.03 -9.42 7.35
N THR A 144 8.52 -9.71 8.55
CA THR A 144 7.45 -10.70 8.75
C THR A 144 6.16 -10.26 8.07
N ASN A 145 5.78 -9.00 8.20
CA ASN A 145 4.56 -8.49 7.57
C ASN A 145 4.66 -8.52 6.05
N ILE A 146 5.79 -8.11 5.47
CA ILE A 146 5.96 -8.13 4.02
C ILE A 146 5.95 -9.56 3.47
N GLU A 147 6.65 -10.51 4.11
CA GLU A 147 6.69 -11.90 3.64
C GLU A 147 5.32 -12.57 3.72
N ILE A 148 4.55 -12.33 4.79
CA ILE A 148 3.20 -12.86 4.93
C ILE A 148 2.26 -12.28 3.86
N TYR A 149 2.36 -10.98 3.59
CA TYR A 149 1.42 -10.28 2.70
C TYR A 149 1.85 -10.23 1.23
N LYS A 150 3.02 -10.76 0.87
CA LYS A 150 3.40 -10.96 -0.54
C LYS A 150 2.39 -11.83 -1.30
N ASN A 151 1.73 -12.75 -0.62
CA ASN A 151 0.64 -13.51 -1.22
C ASN A 151 -0.67 -12.70 -1.10
N LYS A 152 -1.12 -12.12 -2.21
CA LYS A 152 -2.36 -11.35 -2.29
C LYS A 152 -3.59 -12.10 -1.77
N ILE A 153 -3.64 -13.42 -2.00
CA ILE A 153 -4.76 -14.26 -1.54
C ILE A 153 -4.78 -14.34 -0.01
N VAL A 154 -3.62 -14.57 0.62
CA VAL A 154 -3.51 -14.61 2.08
C VAL A 154 -3.89 -13.27 2.68
N LEU A 155 -3.47 -12.18 2.05
CA LEU A 155 -3.83 -10.83 2.49
C LEU A 155 -5.35 -10.62 2.47
N LEU A 156 -6.03 -10.96 1.37
CA LEU A 156 -7.47 -10.78 1.20
C LEU A 156 -8.30 -11.47 2.29
N TYR A 157 -7.85 -12.62 2.77
CA TYR A 157 -8.56 -13.37 3.82
C TYR A 157 -8.02 -13.12 5.23
N SER A 158 -7.12 -12.14 5.39
CA SER A 158 -6.65 -11.74 6.71
C SER A 158 -7.72 -10.95 7.48
N ARG A 159 -7.77 -11.16 8.80
CA ARG A 159 -8.67 -10.41 9.68
C ARG A 159 -8.41 -8.90 9.62
N SER A 160 -7.14 -8.51 9.52
CA SER A 160 -6.75 -7.12 9.42
C SER A 160 -7.28 -6.48 8.14
N HIS A 161 -7.20 -7.17 7.00
CA HIS A 161 -7.72 -6.66 5.73
C HIS A 161 -9.23 -6.43 5.77
N LEU A 162 -9.99 -7.36 6.36
CA LEU A 162 -11.43 -7.19 6.52
C LEU A 162 -11.76 -5.97 7.39
N TYR A 163 -11.09 -5.84 8.54
CA TYR A 163 -11.27 -4.68 9.41
C TYR A 163 -10.93 -3.37 8.71
N ASP A 164 -9.79 -3.32 8.03
CA ASP A 164 -9.33 -2.14 7.32
C ASP A 164 -10.22 -1.80 6.11
N SER A 165 -10.84 -2.82 5.48
CA SER A 165 -11.86 -2.61 4.44
C SER A 165 -13.12 -1.94 5.01
N LEU A 166 -13.64 -2.42 6.13
CA LEU A 166 -14.79 -1.82 6.80
C LEU A 166 -14.48 -0.40 7.28
N TYR A 167 -13.29 -0.19 7.84
CA TYR A 167 -12.83 1.14 8.24
C TYR A 167 -12.73 2.10 7.05
N THR A 168 -12.25 1.63 5.90
CA THR A 168 -12.16 2.45 4.68
C THR A 168 -13.54 2.92 4.23
N ILE A 169 -14.54 2.05 4.23
CA ILE A 169 -15.92 2.44 3.90
C ILE A 169 -16.47 3.43 4.92
N TYR A 170 -16.35 3.12 6.22
CA TYR A 170 -16.80 4.01 7.29
C TYR A 170 -16.22 5.41 7.16
N HIS A 171 -14.91 5.50 6.87
CA HIS A 171 -14.22 6.76 6.69
C HIS A 171 -14.76 7.55 5.48
N ASN A 172 -14.92 6.89 4.33
CA ASN A 172 -15.45 7.52 3.13
C ASN A 172 -16.90 7.97 3.25
N LEU A 173 -17.72 7.29 4.09
CA LEU A 173 -19.10 7.69 4.36
C LEU A 173 -19.17 8.94 5.25
N ASN A 174 -18.26 9.07 6.20
CA ASN A 174 -18.30 10.16 7.19
C ASN A 174 -17.54 11.41 6.76
N ASN A 175 -16.96 11.44 5.54
CA ASN A 175 -16.17 12.56 5.01
C ASN A 175 -15.20 13.12 6.06
N SER A 176 -14.51 12.26 6.81
CA SER A 176 -13.59 12.70 7.86
C SER A 176 -12.42 13.42 7.20
N GLU A 177 -12.32 14.70 7.46
CA GLU A 177 -11.22 15.57 7.09
C GLU A 177 -9.95 15.15 7.86
N ASN A 178 -8.76 15.50 7.38
CA ASN A 178 -7.43 15.15 7.96
C ASN A 178 -6.94 13.73 7.69
N LEU A 179 -6.72 13.42 6.42
CA LEU A 179 -6.13 12.16 6.02
C LEU A 179 -4.73 12.32 5.47
N LEU A 180 -3.87 11.45 5.99
CA LEU A 180 -2.60 11.13 5.35
C LEU A 180 -2.89 10.11 4.24
N VAL A 181 -2.91 10.55 3.00
CA VAL A 181 -3.20 9.70 1.83
C VAL A 181 -1.96 9.57 0.96
N ILE A 182 -1.57 8.34 0.67
CA ILE A 182 -0.54 8.10 -0.33
C ILE A 182 -1.19 8.23 -1.72
N ASN A 183 -0.71 9.16 -2.53
CA ASN A 183 -1.18 9.33 -3.89
C ASN A 183 -0.67 8.22 -4.83
N ASN A 184 -1.08 8.25 -6.09
CA ASN A 184 -0.70 7.24 -7.08
C ASN A 184 0.81 7.23 -7.40
N TYR A 185 1.54 8.28 -7.06
CA TYR A 185 2.99 8.40 -7.25
C TYR A 185 3.78 8.06 -5.98
N GLY A 186 3.12 7.55 -4.95
CA GLY A 186 3.74 7.16 -3.69
C GLY A 186 4.05 8.34 -2.74
N TYR A 187 3.70 9.56 -3.08
CA TYR A 187 3.87 10.73 -2.23
C TYR A 187 2.77 10.78 -1.16
N LEU A 188 3.12 11.21 0.04
CA LEU A 188 2.16 11.42 1.12
C LEU A 188 1.57 12.82 0.99
N ASP A 189 0.32 12.88 0.59
CA ASP A 189 -0.46 14.10 0.54
C ASP A 189 -1.23 14.29 1.84
N SER A 190 -1.01 15.42 2.50
CA SER A 190 -1.76 15.80 3.70
C SER A 190 -2.95 16.66 3.29
N LYS A 191 -4.01 16.03 2.84
CA LYS A 191 -5.27 16.74 2.63
C LYS A 191 -5.76 17.29 3.97
N GLY A 192 -5.77 18.60 4.14
CA GLY A 192 -6.28 19.27 5.33
C GLY A 192 -5.24 19.87 6.29
N VAL A 193 -3.94 19.80 5.98
CA VAL A 193 -2.90 20.50 6.79
C VAL A 193 -2.66 21.94 6.32
N GLU A 194 -3.14 22.32 5.14
CA GLU A 194 -2.92 23.68 4.60
C GLU A 194 -3.83 24.77 5.19
N GLU A 195 -4.73 24.45 6.11
CA GLU A 195 -5.68 25.42 6.71
C GLU A 195 -5.50 25.61 8.23
N MET A 196 -4.36 25.26 8.80
CA MET A 196 -4.02 25.61 10.19
C MET A 196 -2.85 26.64 10.22
#